data_b32bebf7864b99288efbf043ac2e524b
#
_entry.id   b32bebf7864b99288efbf043ac2e524b
#
_cell.length_a   1.000
_cell.length_b   1.000
_cell.length_c   1.000
_cell.angle_alpha   90.00
_cell.angle_beta   90.00
_cell.angle_gamma   90.00
#
_symmetry.space_group_name_H-M   'P 1'
#
loop_
_entity.id
_entity.type
_entity.pdbx_description
1 polymer ?
#
loop_
_entity_poly.entity_id
_entity_poly.type
_entity_poly.pdbx_seq_one_letter_code
_entity_poly.pdbx_strand_id
1 'polypeptide(L)'
;MTSWQVKHFVGRTQYVVVPFDGQRVLRATSNDSATIITKPIRIDLEETPYLNWSWRVEDQLSGINETTKSGDDFAARIYLVIGDNLLNPATKAINYVWSSNQPRYSRWSNPFAGEKVQMIAVRGATDTISQWRKEKRNVYQDLINVFGDKGSEHKNRKAYRYLDAIAIMTDSDNSGRAATAYYGDIFFSTK
;
A
#
# COMPACT_ATOMS: atom_id res chain seq x y z
N MET A 1 -22.40 -5.73 -0.81
CA MET A 1 -20.91 -5.71 -0.87
C MET A 1 -20.49 -4.34 -1.36
N THR A 2 -19.65 -3.64 -0.62
CA THR A 2 -19.10 -2.35 -1.06
C THR A 2 -18.19 -2.57 -2.26
N SER A 3 -18.46 -1.85 -3.37
CA SER A 3 -17.65 -1.90 -4.57
C SER A 3 -16.34 -1.13 -4.38
N TRP A 4 -15.31 -1.46 -5.16
CA TRP A 4 -14.11 -0.66 -5.26
C TRP A 4 -14.45 0.72 -5.83
N GLN A 5 -13.93 1.76 -5.19
CA GLN A 5 -14.04 3.16 -5.64
C GLN A 5 -12.76 3.53 -6.36
N VAL A 6 -12.88 4.23 -7.48
CA VAL A 6 -11.74 4.63 -8.31
C VAL A 6 -11.58 6.14 -8.22
N LYS A 7 -10.33 6.58 -7.97
CA LYS A 7 -9.96 8.00 -8.01
C LYS A 7 -8.72 8.18 -8.87
N HIS A 8 -8.83 9.02 -9.88
CA HIS A 8 -7.73 9.43 -10.74
C HIS A 8 -7.10 10.71 -10.19
N PHE A 9 -5.79 10.76 -10.11
CA PHE A 9 -5.01 11.96 -9.76
C PHE A 9 -4.37 12.56 -11.00
N VAL A 10 -3.64 11.73 -11.77
CA VAL A 10 -3.01 12.06 -13.05
C VAL A 10 -3.29 10.92 -14.01
N GLY A 11 -3.72 11.21 -15.22
CA GLY A 11 -3.99 10.20 -16.24
C GLY A 11 -4.89 9.07 -15.74
N ARG A 12 -4.64 7.84 -16.20
CA ARG A 12 -5.38 6.65 -15.78
C ARG A 12 -4.49 5.42 -15.73
N THR A 13 -4.20 4.93 -14.54
CA THR A 13 -3.67 3.57 -14.37
C THR A 13 -4.78 2.57 -14.70
N GLN A 14 -4.47 1.58 -15.50
CA GLN A 14 -5.40 0.51 -15.87
C GLN A 14 -5.36 -0.62 -14.84
N TYR A 15 -6.53 -1.02 -14.34
CA TYR A 15 -6.71 -2.17 -13.45
C TYR A 15 -7.60 -3.19 -14.12
N VAL A 16 -7.07 -4.37 -14.43
CA VAL A 16 -7.78 -5.44 -15.14
C VAL A 16 -7.55 -6.78 -14.45
N VAL A 17 -8.61 -7.52 -14.19
CA VAL A 17 -8.49 -8.90 -13.72
C VAL A 17 -8.12 -9.80 -14.89
N VAL A 18 -6.98 -10.47 -14.78
CA VAL A 18 -6.43 -11.33 -15.84
C VAL A 18 -6.12 -12.73 -15.29
N PRO A 19 -6.16 -13.77 -16.14
CA PRO A 19 -5.59 -15.07 -15.78
C PRO A 19 -4.05 -14.97 -15.76
N PHE A 20 -3.43 -15.56 -14.74
CA PHE A 20 -1.99 -15.64 -14.60
C PHE A 20 -1.63 -16.90 -13.80
N ASP A 21 -0.84 -17.81 -14.38
CA ASP A 21 -0.43 -19.08 -13.75
C ASP A 21 -1.61 -19.88 -13.14
N GLY A 22 -2.74 -19.95 -13.86
CA GLY A 22 -3.94 -20.68 -13.42
C GLY A 22 -4.80 -20.00 -12.36
N GLN A 23 -4.44 -18.76 -11.96
CA GLN A 23 -5.20 -17.95 -11.01
C GLN A 23 -5.72 -16.67 -11.67
N ARG A 24 -6.73 -16.05 -11.07
CA ARG A 24 -7.19 -14.72 -11.47
C ARG A 24 -6.54 -13.68 -10.57
N VAL A 25 -5.83 -12.76 -11.16
CA VAL A 25 -5.09 -11.70 -10.45
C VAL A 25 -5.44 -10.33 -11.00
N LEU A 26 -5.26 -9.29 -10.19
CA LEU A 26 -5.41 -7.91 -10.64
C LEU A 26 -4.09 -7.45 -11.27
N ARG A 27 -4.09 -7.15 -12.56
CA ARG A 27 -3.00 -6.45 -13.24
C ARG A 27 -3.25 -4.95 -13.15
N ALA A 28 -2.24 -4.21 -12.71
CA ALA A 28 -2.19 -2.76 -12.72
C ALA A 28 -1.10 -2.30 -13.70
N THR A 29 -1.44 -1.39 -14.60
CA THR A 29 -0.49 -0.82 -15.58
C THR A 29 -0.60 0.70 -15.55
N SER A 30 0.46 1.36 -15.12
CA SER A 30 0.60 2.80 -15.13
C SER A 30 1.52 3.22 -16.28
N ASN A 31 1.19 4.32 -16.94
CA ASN A 31 2.05 5.00 -17.90
C ASN A 31 1.86 6.49 -17.68
N ASP A 32 2.84 7.13 -17.01
CA ASP A 32 2.75 8.53 -16.60
C ASP A 32 1.39 8.84 -15.95
N SER A 33 1.00 8.01 -14.97
CA SER A 33 -0.34 8.06 -14.41
C SER A 33 -0.41 7.67 -12.93
N ALA A 34 -1.41 8.18 -12.23
CA ALA A 34 -1.71 7.88 -10.84
C ALA A 34 -3.22 7.69 -10.64
N THR A 35 -3.60 6.47 -10.33
CA THR A 35 -4.98 6.11 -9.99
C THR A 35 -4.99 5.19 -8.79
N ILE A 36 -5.76 5.54 -7.76
CA ILE A 36 -5.99 4.68 -6.60
C ILE A 36 -7.34 3.98 -6.71
N ILE A 37 -7.39 2.72 -6.37
CA ILE A 37 -8.64 1.99 -6.15
C ILE A 37 -8.77 1.68 -4.67
N THR A 38 -9.87 2.09 -4.07
CA THR A 38 -10.13 2.01 -2.62
C THR A 38 -11.36 1.17 -2.34
N LYS A 39 -11.27 0.31 -1.36
CA LYS A 39 -12.40 -0.47 -0.84
C LYS A 39 -12.66 -0.09 0.61
N PRO A 40 -13.77 0.60 0.91
CA PRO A 40 -14.24 0.78 2.28
C PRO A 40 -14.51 -0.59 2.90
N ILE A 41 -13.91 -0.85 4.04
CA ILE A 41 -14.04 -2.11 4.77
C ILE A 41 -13.69 -1.85 6.23
N ARG A 42 -14.46 -2.42 7.16
CA ARG A 42 -14.12 -2.34 8.58
C ARG A 42 -13.50 -3.65 9.04
N ILE A 43 -12.22 -3.59 9.43
CA ILE A 43 -11.45 -4.71 9.94
C ILE A 43 -11.13 -4.48 11.41
N ASP A 44 -11.45 -5.45 12.24
CA ASP A 44 -11.03 -5.48 13.65
C ASP A 44 -9.66 -6.16 13.76
N LEU A 45 -8.62 -5.36 14.02
CA LEU A 45 -7.25 -5.85 14.13
C LEU A 45 -6.94 -6.58 15.44
N GLU A 46 -7.87 -6.60 16.41
CA GLU A 46 -7.78 -7.50 17.55
C GLU A 46 -8.14 -8.93 17.16
N GLU A 47 -9.09 -9.09 16.24
CA GLU A 47 -9.53 -10.39 15.77
C GLU A 47 -8.63 -10.90 14.63
N THR A 48 -8.31 -10.02 13.67
CA THR A 48 -7.54 -10.38 12.46
C THR A 48 -6.40 -9.39 12.21
N PRO A 49 -5.32 -9.43 13.02
CA PRO A 49 -4.22 -8.46 12.93
C PRO A 49 -3.32 -8.64 11.71
N TYR A 50 -3.35 -9.80 11.04
CA TYR A 50 -2.43 -10.09 9.96
C TYR A 50 -3.06 -9.85 8.61
N LEU A 51 -2.46 -8.91 7.84
CA LEU A 51 -2.71 -8.79 6.41
C LEU A 51 -1.83 -9.79 5.66
N ASN A 52 -2.45 -10.57 4.79
CA ASN A 52 -1.79 -11.48 3.86
C ASN A 52 -2.07 -11.02 2.44
N TRP A 53 -1.05 -11.02 1.59
CA TRP A 53 -1.20 -10.73 0.16
C TRP A 53 -0.10 -11.34 -0.65
N SER A 54 -0.29 -11.36 -1.95
CA SER A 54 0.80 -11.63 -2.89
C SER A 54 0.83 -10.54 -3.94
N TRP A 55 2.03 -10.23 -4.40
CA TRP A 55 2.27 -9.28 -5.48
C TRP A 55 3.45 -9.70 -6.34
N ARG A 56 3.50 -9.15 -7.52
CA ARG A 56 4.58 -9.31 -8.47
C ARG A 56 4.76 -7.99 -9.21
N VAL A 57 5.97 -7.49 -9.29
CA VAL A 57 6.34 -6.25 -9.98
C VAL A 57 7.18 -6.62 -11.19
N GLU A 58 6.87 -6.04 -12.35
CA GLU A 58 7.61 -6.26 -13.60
C GLU A 58 8.64 -5.16 -13.86
N ASP A 59 8.38 -3.94 -13.38
CA ASP A 59 9.21 -2.78 -13.66
C ASP A 59 9.80 -2.20 -12.37
N GLN A 60 11.09 -1.87 -12.37
CA GLN A 60 11.74 -1.08 -11.34
C GLN A 60 11.81 0.39 -11.75
N LEU A 61 11.34 1.27 -10.87
CA LEU A 61 11.45 2.73 -11.01
C LEU A 61 12.77 3.24 -10.40
N SER A 62 13.91 2.69 -10.86
CA SER A 62 15.21 2.97 -10.27
C SER A 62 15.67 4.41 -10.53
N GLY A 63 16.48 4.98 -9.63
CA GLY A 63 17.09 6.30 -9.79
C GLY A 63 16.18 7.47 -9.45
N ILE A 64 15.00 7.24 -8.85
CA ILE A 64 14.15 8.29 -8.27
C ILE A 64 14.35 8.36 -6.75
N ASN A 65 14.08 9.50 -6.14
CA ASN A 65 14.09 9.63 -4.68
C ASN A 65 12.67 9.53 -4.13
N GLU A 66 12.28 8.32 -3.74
CA GLU A 66 10.94 7.99 -3.22
C GLU A 66 10.56 8.73 -1.93
N THR A 67 11.51 9.43 -1.29
CA THR A 67 11.25 10.25 -0.10
C THR A 67 10.88 11.70 -0.42
N THR A 68 10.84 12.04 -1.71
CA THR A 68 10.48 13.38 -2.21
C THR A 68 9.24 13.30 -3.10
N LYS A 69 8.54 14.44 -3.25
CA LYS A 69 7.34 14.51 -4.11
C LYS A 69 7.60 14.13 -5.57
N SER A 70 8.78 14.49 -6.09
CA SER A 70 9.17 14.17 -7.47
C SER A 70 9.53 12.71 -7.70
N GLY A 71 9.56 11.90 -6.67
CA GLY A 71 9.89 10.49 -6.76
C GLY A 71 8.94 9.58 -5.98
N ASP A 72 7.74 10.05 -5.57
CA ASP A 72 6.73 9.25 -4.85
C ASP A 72 5.96 8.31 -5.80
N ASP A 73 6.70 7.54 -6.60
CA ASP A 73 6.18 6.56 -7.54
C ASP A 73 6.53 5.14 -7.10
N PHE A 74 5.54 4.25 -7.20
CA PHE A 74 5.71 2.85 -6.81
C PHE A 74 4.98 1.93 -7.80
N ALA A 75 5.69 0.93 -8.30
CA ALA A 75 5.09 -0.10 -9.14
C ALA A 75 4.00 -0.88 -8.38
N ALA A 76 4.16 -1.08 -7.07
CA ALA A 76 3.12 -1.69 -6.25
C ALA A 76 3.06 -1.09 -4.85
N ARG A 77 1.85 -0.70 -4.43
CA ARG A 77 1.59 -0.24 -3.06
C ARG A 77 0.18 -0.56 -2.57
N ILE A 78 0.07 -0.85 -1.26
CA ILE A 78 -1.18 -1.13 -0.57
C ILE A 78 -1.31 -0.18 0.60
N TYR A 79 -2.42 0.57 0.65
CA TYR A 79 -2.77 1.45 1.77
C TYR A 79 -3.70 0.75 2.75
N LEU A 80 -3.45 0.96 4.03
CA LEU A 80 -4.29 0.57 5.15
C LEU A 80 -4.68 1.83 5.89
N VAL A 81 -5.97 2.15 5.89
CA VAL A 81 -6.48 3.47 6.31
C VAL A 81 -7.25 3.35 7.61
N ILE A 82 -6.93 4.24 8.55
CA ILE A 82 -7.71 4.48 9.79
C ILE A 82 -8.37 5.86 9.64
N GLY A 83 -9.69 5.88 9.69
CA GLY A 83 -10.51 7.10 9.52
C GLY A 83 -11.29 7.10 8.20
N ASP A 84 -12.29 7.95 8.14
CA ASP A 84 -13.35 7.88 7.12
C ASP A 84 -12.91 8.31 5.71
N ASN A 85 -11.85 9.12 5.62
CA ASN A 85 -11.46 9.72 4.35
C ASN A 85 -9.99 10.20 4.41
N LEU A 86 -9.20 9.87 3.39
CA LEU A 86 -7.80 10.34 3.25
C LEU A 86 -7.65 11.87 3.23
N LEU A 87 -8.71 12.60 2.92
CA LEU A 87 -8.74 14.08 2.98
C LEU A 87 -9.00 14.62 4.39
N ASN A 88 -9.49 13.78 5.32
CA ASN A 88 -9.70 14.18 6.70
C ASN A 88 -8.34 14.33 7.42
N PRO A 89 -8.06 15.47 8.08
CA PRO A 89 -6.82 15.67 8.83
C PRO A 89 -6.53 14.63 9.92
N ALA A 90 -7.57 13.99 10.45
CA ALA A 90 -7.44 12.94 11.47
C ALA A 90 -7.12 11.54 10.89
N THR A 91 -7.28 11.34 9.58
CA THR A 91 -7.02 10.06 8.92
C THR A 91 -5.53 9.75 8.90
N LYS A 92 -5.20 8.51 9.24
CA LYS A 92 -3.84 7.96 9.16
C LYS A 92 -3.83 6.77 8.22
N ALA A 93 -2.68 6.53 7.58
CA ALA A 93 -2.51 5.34 6.78
C ALA A 93 -1.08 4.78 6.88
N ILE A 94 -0.97 3.47 6.81
CA ILE A 94 0.26 2.79 6.44
C ILE A 94 0.19 2.52 4.93
N ASN A 95 1.30 2.74 4.27
CA ASN A 95 1.47 2.41 2.87
C ASN A 95 2.58 1.36 2.73
N TYR A 96 2.22 0.11 2.50
CA TYR A 96 3.18 -0.94 2.18
C TYR A 96 3.58 -0.82 0.72
N VAL A 97 4.87 -0.66 0.45
CA VAL A 97 5.38 -0.43 -0.89
C VAL A 97 6.39 -1.50 -1.31
N TRP A 98 6.43 -1.78 -2.61
CA TRP A 98 7.58 -2.35 -3.26
C TRP A 98 8.46 -1.18 -3.73
N SER A 99 9.49 -0.89 -2.96
CA SER A 99 10.42 0.20 -3.26
C SER A 99 11.45 -0.24 -4.30
N SER A 100 11.71 0.63 -5.26
CA SER A 100 12.77 0.44 -6.26
C SER A 100 14.11 1.05 -5.82
N ASN A 101 14.14 1.87 -4.77
CA ASN A 101 15.32 2.66 -4.41
C ASN A 101 15.69 2.57 -2.92
N GLN A 102 14.74 2.25 -2.02
CA GLN A 102 15.00 2.12 -0.59
C GLN A 102 15.35 0.67 -0.22
N PRO A 103 16.17 0.47 0.81
CA PRO A 103 16.36 -0.85 1.39
C PRO A 103 15.04 -1.42 1.95
N ARG A 104 14.92 -2.74 1.95
CA ARG A 104 13.81 -3.44 2.59
C ARG A 104 13.69 -3.03 4.07
N TYR A 105 12.46 -2.84 4.53
CA TYR A 105 12.07 -2.38 5.87
C TYR A 105 12.39 -0.91 6.18
N SER A 106 12.87 -0.13 5.22
CA SER A 106 12.94 1.33 5.37
C SER A 106 11.56 1.92 5.63
N ARG A 107 11.53 3.01 6.40
CA ARG A 107 10.30 3.74 6.76
C ARG A 107 10.53 5.22 6.57
N TRP A 108 9.53 5.91 6.05
CA TRP A 108 9.53 7.37 5.89
C TRP A 108 8.12 7.91 5.84
N SER A 109 7.96 9.20 6.10
CA SER A 109 6.69 9.89 5.93
C SER A 109 6.40 10.13 4.45
N ASN A 110 5.15 9.94 4.02
CA ASN A 110 4.77 10.21 2.63
C ASN A 110 5.03 11.69 2.30
N PRO A 111 5.70 12.01 1.18
CA PRO A 111 6.09 13.39 0.87
C PRO A 111 4.92 14.34 0.55
N PHE A 112 3.74 13.82 0.22
CA PHE A 112 2.52 14.62 0.01
C PHE A 112 1.67 14.76 1.25
N ALA A 113 1.50 13.67 2.02
CA ALA A 113 0.61 13.61 3.17
C ALA A 113 1.33 13.81 4.53
N GLY A 114 2.66 13.83 4.53
CA GLY A 114 3.46 13.97 5.74
C GLY A 114 3.32 12.80 6.71
N GLU A 115 3.46 13.07 7.99
CA GLU A 115 3.48 12.05 9.06
C GLU A 115 2.18 11.24 9.20
N LYS A 116 1.09 11.70 8.60
CA LYS A 116 -0.20 10.99 8.62
C LYS A 116 -0.18 9.71 7.78
N VAL A 117 0.68 9.64 6.77
CA VAL A 117 0.85 8.47 5.93
C VAL A 117 2.29 8.00 6.03
N GLN A 118 2.48 6.82 6.61
CA GLN A 118 3.79 6.23 6.82
C GLN A 118 4.06 5.15 5.77
N MET A 119 5.17 5.30 5.08
CA MET A 119 5.64 4.37 4.07
C MET A 119 6.48 3.27 4.72
N ILE A 120 6.28 2.03 4.31
CA ILE A 120 7.09 0.88 4.73
C ILE A 120 7.49 0.09 3.49
N ALA A 121 8.77 0.03 3.19
CA ALA A 121 9.31 -0.79 2.11
C ALA A 121 9.26 -2.28 2.51
N VAL A 122 8.17 -2.97 2.22
CA VAL A 122 8.06 -4.42 2.46
C VAL A 122 8.98 -5.18 1.52
N ARG A 123 9.17 -4.68 0.30
CA ARG A 123 10.21 -5.07 -0.65
C ARG A 123 11.08 -3.85 -0.95
N GLY A 124 12.33 -4.08 -1.25
CA GLY A 124 13.33 -3.03 -1.47
C GLY A 124 14.07 -3.16 -2.80
N ALA A 125 15.00 -2.24 -3.03
CA ALA A 125 15.74 -2.09 -4.28
C ALA A 125 16.49 -3.36 -4.74
N THR A 126 16.86 -4.23 -3.82
CA THR A 126 17.59 -5.49 -4.12
C THR A 126 16.69 -6.71 -4.27
N ASP A 127 15.38 -6.56 -4.04
CA ASP A 127 14.44 -7.67 -4.24
C ASP A 127 14.25 -7.94 -5.73
N THR A 128 14.28 -9.23 -6.10
CA THR A 128 14.10 -9.65 -7.49
C THR A 128 12.68 -9.40 -7.95
N ILE A 129 12.52 -8.66 -9.05
CA ILE A 129 11.26 -8.45 -9.77
C ILE A 129 10.88 -9.68 -10.61
N SER A 130 9.73 -9.64 -11.25
CA SER A 130 9.16 -10.68 -12.11
C SER A 130 8.97 -12.03 -11.41
N GLN A 131 8.83 -12.01 -10.09
CA GLN A 131 8.54 -13.16 -9.24
C GLN A 131 7.43 -12.86 -8.26
N TRP A 132 6.52 -13.80 -8.05
CA TRP A 132 5.52 -13.72 -7.01
C TRP A 132 6.16 -13.68 -5.63
N ARG A 133 5.75 -12.71 -4.81
CA ARG A 133 6.12 -12.62 -3.40
C ARG A 133 4.86 -12.68 -2.55
N LYS A 134 4.87 -13.58 -1.57
CA LYS A 134 3.82 -13.70 -0.55
C LYS A 134 4.28 -12.93 0.67
N GLU A 135 3.41 -12.09 1.18
CA GLU A 135 3.67 -11.25 2.34
C GLU A 135 2.66 -11.52 3.43
N LYS A 136 3.10 -11.34 4.65
CA LYS A 136 2.28 -11.37 5.86
C LYS A 136 2.80 -10.34 6.85
N ARG A 137 1.94 -9.43 7.29
CA ARG A 137 2.31 -8.35 8.21
C ARG A 137 1.31 -8.25 9.35
N ASN A 138 1.80 -8.12 10.59
CA ASN A 138 0.97 -7.74 11.72
C ASN A 138 0.72 -6.23 11.63
N VAL A 139 -0.44 -5.86 11.11
CA VAL A 139 -0.82 -4.47 10.85
C VAL A 139 -0.98 -3.68 12.15
N TYR A 140 -1.56 -4.29 13.18
CA TYR A 140 -1.71 -3.64 14.49
C TYR A 140 -0.36 -3.25 15.09
N GLN A 141 0.61 -4.16 15.03
CA GLN A 141 1.97 -3.87 15.50
C GLN A 141 2.67 -2.82 14.64
N ASP A 142 2.48 -2.86 13.32
CA ASP A 142 3.06 -1.85 12.43
C ASP A 142 2.48 -0.46 12.71
N LEU A 143 1.18 -0.33 13.01
CA LEU A 143 0.56 0.94 13.41
C LEU A 143 1.17 1.50 14.70
N ILE A 144 1.38 0.67 15.72
CA ILE A 144 2.07 1.07 16.95
C ILE A 144 3.51 1.52 16.64
N ASN A 145 4.22 0.76 15.81
CA ASN A 145 5.62 1.03 15.48
C ASN A 145 5.82 2.34 14.70
N VAL A 146 4.86 2.76 13.86
CA VAL A 146 5.00 3.96 13.03
C VAL A 146 4.32 5.19 13.60
N PHE A 147 3.22 5.04 14.36
CA PHE A 147 2.47 6.15 14.96
C PHE A 147 2.66 6.27 16.48
N GLY A 148 3.48 5.40 17.05
CA GLY A 148 3.87 5.41 18.45
C GLY A 148 2.92 4.69 19.39
N ASP A 149 3.50 4.08 20.42
CA ASP A 149 2.77 3.51 21.55
C ASP A 149 2.06 4.63 22.34
N LYS A 150 0.79 4.43 22.65
CA LYS A 150 -0.04 5.38 23.42
C LYS A 150 0.10 5.22 24.94
N GLY A 151 1.05 4.38 25.38
CA GLY A 151 1.41 4.19 26.78
C GLY A 151 0.53 3.19 27.55
N SER A 152 -0.43 2.56 26.87
CA SER A 152 -1.15 1.40 27.40
C SER A 152 -1.88 0.66 26.28
N GLU A 153 -2.12 -0.64 26.51
CA GLU A 153 -2.87 -1.46 25.55
C GLU A 153 -4.26 -0.91 25.26
N HIS A 154 -4.97 -0.47 26.29
CA HIS A 154 -6.29 0.16 26.12
C HIS A 154 -6.25 1.39 25.19
N LYS A 155 -5.25 2.26 25.35
CA LYS A 155 -5.09 3.44 24.50
C LYS A 155 -4.65 3.08 23.08
N ASN A 156 -3.80 2.06 22.91
CA ASN A 156 -3.41 1.53 21.61
C ASN A 156 -4.62 0.96 20.85
N ARG A 157 -5.47 0.16 21.53
CA ARG A 157 -6.72 -0.36 20.97
C ARG A 157 -7.63 0.77 20.52
N LYS A 158 -7.86 1.78 21.35
CA LYS A 158 -8.67 2.94 21.00
C LYS A 158 -8.15 3.65 19.73
N ALA A 159 -6.83 3.70 19.55
CA ALA A 159 -6.19 4.41 18.44
C ALA A 159 -6.07 3.60 17.15
N TYR A 160 -5.93 2.26 17.23
CA TYR A 160 -5.45 1.43 16.13
C TYR A 160 -6.27 0.15 15.88
N ARG A 161 -7.34 -0.09 16.63
CA ARG A 161 -8.11 -1.33 16.53
C ARG A 161 -8.74 -1.54 15.16
N TYR A 162 -9.26 -0.49 14.54
CA TYR A 162 -10.06 -0.61 13.34
C TYR A 162 -9.36 0.00 12.14
N LEU A 163 -9.34 -0.76 11.03
CA LEU A 163 -9.13 -0.20 9.70
C LEU A 163 -10.49 0.09 9.07
N ASP A 164 -10.57 1.19 8.33
CA ASP A 164 -11.79 1.66 7.70
C ASP A 164 -11.74 1.55 6.18
N ALA A 165 -10.55 1.39 5.59
CA ALA A 165 -10.39 1.11 4.17
C ALA A 165 -9.06 0.40 3.86
N ILE A 166 -9.05 -0.31 2.73
CA ILE A 166 -7.85 -0.76 2.03
C ILE A 166 -7.83 -0.13 0.64
N ALA A 167 -6.64 0.23 0.16
CA ALA A 167 -6.50 0.71 -1.21
C ALA A 167 -5.26 0.12 -1.89
N ILE A 168 -5.30 0.07 -3.22
CA ILE A 168 -4.21 -0.37 -4.07
C ILE A 168 -3.86 0.77 -5.02
N MET A 169 -2.57 0.97 -5.25
CA MET A 169 -2.10 1.95 -6.22
C MET A 169 -0.83 1.45 -6.92
N THR A 170 -0.78 1.69 -8.20
CA THR A 170 0.39 1.58 -9.07
C THR A 170 0.48 2.89 -9.81
N ASP A 171 1.58 3.60 -9.67
CA ASP A 171 1.75 4.95 -10.20
C ASP A 171 3.16 5.21 -10.69
N SER A 172 3.28 6.18 -11.59
CA SER A 172 4.53 6.55 -12.27
C SER A 172 4.52 7.98 -12.81
N ASP A 173 3.58 8.81 -12.32
CA ASP A 173 3.34 10.17 -12.81
C ASP A 173 4.41 11.18 -12.38
N ASN A 174 5.06 10.95 -11.25
CA ASN A 174 6.13 11.84 -10.78
C ASN A 174 7.43 11.64 -11.56
N SER A 175 7.66 10.43 -12.09
CA SER A 175 8.85 10.08 -12.89
C SER A 175 8.59 10.08 -14.39
N GLY A 176 7.32 10.17 -14.85
CA GLY A 176 6.94 10.10 -16.25
C GLY A 176 7.25 8.74 -16.91
N ARG A 177 7.24 7.66 -16.12
CA ARG A 177 7.63 6.31 -16.56
C ARG A 177 6.42 5.38 -16.73
N ALA A 178 6.70 4.11 -17.03
CA ALA A 178 5.73 3.04 -17.00
C ALA A 178 6.01 2.08 -15.84
N ALA A 179 4.95 1.51 -15.25
CA ALA A 179 5.05 0.51 -14.20
C ALA A 179 3.93 -0.52 -14.36
N THR A 180 4.27 -1.79 -14.18
CA THR A 180 3.35 -2.92 -14.22
C THR A 180 3.50 -3.77 -12.97
N ALA A 181 2.39 -4.05 -12.32
CA ALA A 181 2.35 -4.97 -11.19
C ALA A 181 1.11 -5.87 -11.25
N TYR A 182 1.21 -6.98 -10.54
CA TYR A 182 0.11 -7.92 -10.32
C TYR A 182 -0.14 -8.06 -8.83
N TYR A 183 -1.40 -8.10 -8.46
CA TYR A 183 -1.85 -8.34 -7.09
C TYR A 183 -2.71 -9.60 -7.07
N GLY A 184 -2.35 -10.54 -6.21
CA GLY A 184 -3.15 -11.71 -5.89
C GLY A 184 -4.16 -11.42 -4.78
N ASP A 185 -4.61 -12.46 -4.08
CA ASP A 185 -5.55 -12.32 -2.99
C ASP A 185 -4.98 -11.45 -1.87
N ILE A 186 -5.84 -10.58 -1.33
CA ILE A 186 -5.56 -9.73 -0.18
C ILE A 186 -6.61 -10.04 0.89
N PHE A 187 -6.18 -10.57 2.03
CA PHE A 187 -7.08 -10.96 3.11
C PHE A 187 -6.45 -10.81 4.49
N PHE A 188 -7.31 -10.71 5.50
CA PHE A 188 -6.90 -10.65 6.90
C PHE A 188 -7.07 -12.01 7.58
N SER A 189 -6.21 -12.30 8.56
CA SER A 189 -6.23 -13.55 9.32
C SER A 189 -5.85 -13.35 10.78
N THR A 190 -6.23 -14.34 11.61
CA THR A 190 -5.88 -14.41 13.06
C THR A 190 -4.41 -14.81 13.28
N LYS A 191 -3.82 -15.53 12.33
CA LYS A 191 -2.43 -16.04 12.35
C LYS A 191 -1.78 -15.93 10.99
#